data_9f0b63dc253506c266e3a1e061451854
#
_entry.id   9f0b63dc253506c266e3a1e061451854
#
_cell.length_a   1.000
_cell.length_b   1.000
_cell.length_c   1.000
_cell.angle_alpha   90.00
_cell.angle_beta   90.00
_cell.angle_gamma   90.00
#
_symmetry.space_group_name_H-M   'P 1'
#
loop_
_entity.id
_entity.type
_entity.pdbx_description
1 polymer ?
#
loop_
_entity_poly.entity_id
_entity_poly.type
_entity_poly.pdbx_seq_one_letter_code
_entity_poly.pdbx_strand_id
1 'polypeptide(L)'
;SGKTTALQALTLWELGLRKWSERRKGSPGVRSGVTINRRDLTAIPIPTAKLLWHGLHTHGSARIENKTKTTLVAIQVIVEGEDNGTQWRCGLEFDYANPEGFYCRPLREEGESAPSIPPEALNYRVALLPPMSGLAATEPRVEPGRINVLIGEGQTAQVLRNMCYRLYTEFLPQWSALENHFKESFGVTLQDPVYVKERGEVTMTYKDRGGIELDISSAGRGFQQTLLLLTYLYLNRGSVLLLDEPDAHLEIIRQREIYRLLTAAAREQNGQVIIASHSEEILERAADTDLVVAFIGKPHQLRPKDKQQKSQTLKALKTITAKQYFQAESARWVLFLEDYTDLDILRQFAKVLNHPAEKILAMAYFEPLKGNSPQPARDLFFGLKEAYDFLGGVILIDRSPNYKLSTAESALVELAWTRREIENYLCTPEVLLRFASQDHAEETMKSAIEKINSALTTLSKPDGWSSETKVSDDFLPLVFSEYYGSLQTVNRMAKRAFHILAGYIQPSEIDPEVTEKLDQIVTVAESVQLPTA
;
A
#
# COMPACT_ATOMS: atom_id res chain seq x y z
N SER A 1 -1.77 5.69 -5.09
CA SER A 1 -0.64 4.76 -4.94
C SER A 1 0.45 4.91 -6.02
N GLY A 2 0.19 5.59 -7.13
CA GLY A 2 1.15 5.81 -8.22
C GLY A 2 1.36 4.64 -9.21
N LYS A 3 0.78 3.46 -8.97
CA LYS A 3 0.89 2.31 -9.89
C LYS A 3 0.36 2.62 -11.29
N THR A 4 -0.88 3.10 -11.39
CA THR A 4 -1.49 3.54 -12.66
C THR A 4 -0.64 4.61 -13.34
N THR A 5 -0.09 5.58 -12.57
CA THR A 5 0.79 6.63 -13.10
C THR A 5 2.07 6.06 -13.71
N ALA A 6 2.65 4.99 -13.10
CA ALA A 6 3.82 4.32 -13.67
C ALA A 6 3.50 3.63 -15.00
N LEU A 7 2.35 2.96 -15.11
CA LEU A 7 1.89 2.37 -16.38
C LEU A 7 1.66 3.46 -17.45
N GLN A 8 1.05 4.57 -17.06
CA GLN A 8 0.85 5.73 -17.94
C GLN A 8 2.19 6.36 -18.38
N ALA A 9 3.19 6.43 -17.50
CA ALA A 9 4.52 6.95 -17.85
C ALA A 9 5.21 6.08 -18.90
N LEU A 10 5.12 4.74 -18.80
CA LEU A 10 5.64 3.83 -19.82
C LEU A 10 4.91 4.00 -21.17
N THR A 11 3.60 4.22 -21.13
CA THR A 11 2.80 4.48 -22.33
C THR A 11 3.18 5.83 -22.97
N LEU A 12 3.42 6.86 -22.16
CA LEU A 12 3.89 8.17 -22.62
C LEU A 12 5.28 8.08 -23.25
N TRP A 13 6.18 7.31 -22.63
CA TRP A 13 7.51 7.05 -23.17
C TRP A 13 7.45 6.40 -24.55
N GLU A 14 6.66 5.36 -24.73
CA GLU A 14 6.51 4.66 -26.02
C GLU A 14 5.94 5.57 -27.11
N LEU A 15 4.92 6.38 -26.77
CA LEU A 15 4.39 7.37 -27.69
C LEU A 15 5.45 8.41 -28.10
N GLY A 16 6.20 8.91 -27.14
CA GLY A 16 7.30 9.85 -27.38
C GLY A 16 8.36 9.27 -28.30
N LEU A 17 8.77 8.02 -28.04
CA LEU A 17 9.74 7.28 -28.83
C LEU A 17 9.29 7.11 -30.30
N ARG A 18 8.03 6.70 -30.52
CA ARG A 18 7.46 6.58 -31.86
C ARG A 18 7.40 7.92 -32.59
N LYS A 19 6.84 8.94 -31.98
CA LYS A 19 6.72 10.27 -32.58
C LYS A 19 8.08 10.87 -32.94
N TRP A 20 9.06 10.66 -32.06
CA TRP A 20 10.43 11.07 -32.34
C TRP A 20 11.02 10.33 -33.53
N SER A 21 10.93 9.01 -33.55
CA SER A 21 11.46 8.17 -34.64
C SER A 21 10.81 8.48 -35.99
N GLU A 22 9.47 8.63 -36.04
CA GLU A 22 8.72 8.95 -37.27
C GLU A 22 9.14 10.28 -37.89
N ARG A 23 9.32 11.33 -37.07
CA ARG A 23 9.68 12.66 -37.58
C ARG A 23 11.16 12.81 -37.93
N ARG A 24 12.03 11.87 -37.49
CA ARG A 24 13.47 11.94 -37.69
C ARG A 24 13.99 11.03 -38.80
N LYS A 25 13.17 10.25 -39.46
CA LYS A 25 13.58 9.48 -40.64
C LYS A 25 14.05 10.46 -41.73
N GLY A 26 15.38 10.68 -41.80
CA GLY A 26 16.03 11.46 -42.87
C GLY A 26 16.53 12.86 -42.56
N SER A 27 16.55 13.31 -41.30
CA SER A 27 17.06 14.67 -40.95
C SER A 27 18.14 14.61 -39.87
N PRO A 28 19.43 14.71 -40.22
CA PRO A 28 20.50 14.92 -39.24
C PRO A 28 20.46 16.37 -38.70
N GLY A 29 20.43 16.52 -37.39
CA GLY A 29 20.88 17.76 -36.77
C GLY A 29 19.86 18.80 -36.34
N VAL A 30 18.69 18.45 -35.78
CA VAL A 30 17.80 19.46 -35.17
C VAL A 30 17.75 19.32 -33.65
N ARG A 31 18.07 20.41 -32.93
CA ARG A 31 18.06 20.53 -31.46
C ARG A 31 16.67 20.71 -30.84
N SER A 32 15.61 20.87 -31.64
CA SER A 32 14.23 21.11 -31.18
C SER A 32 13.49 19.79 -30.95
N GLY A 33 12.72 19.72 -29.84
CA GLY A 33 11.85 18.58 -29.53
C GLY A 33 10.76 18.36 -30.59
N VAL A 34 10.16 17.16 -30.58
CA VAL A 34 9.00 16.83 -31.40
C VAL A 34 7.75 17.18 -30.62
N THR A 35 6.81 17.89 -31.25
CA THR A 35 5.52 18.23 -30.63
C THR A 35 4.61 17.01 -30.57
N ILE A 36 4.04 16.77 -29.39
CA ILE A 36 2.99 15.81 -29.11
C ILE A 36 1.74 16.59 -28.74
N ASN A 37 0.65 16.39 -29.49
CA ASN A 37 -0.64 16.95 -29.14
C ASN A 37 -1.36 16.07 -28.12
N ARG A 38 -2.17 16.64 -27.23
CA ARG A 38 -2.96 15.85 -26.29
C ARG A 38 -3.89 14.81 -26.96
N ARG A 39 -4.30 15.06 -28.20
CA ARG A 39 -5.08 14.13 -29.01
C ARG A 39 -4.30 12.88 -29.47
N ASP A 40 -2.97 12.95 -29.45
CA ASP A 40 -2.11 11.79 -29.73
C ASP A 40 -2.08 10.82 -28.54
N LEU A 41 -2.46 11.29 -27.34
CA LEU A 41 -2.51 10.49 -26.10
C LEU A 41 -3.76 9.60 -26.05
N THR A 42 -3.95 8.74 -27.05
CA THR A 42 -5.16 7.90 -27.15
C THR A 42 -5.30 6.93 -25.98
N ALA A 43 -4.19 6.41 -25.44
CA ALA A 43 -4.19 5.46 -24.33
C ALA A 43 -4.24 6.13 -22.93
N ILE A 44 -3.94 7.42 -22.83
CA ILE A 44 -3.98 8.22 -21.57
C ILE A 44 -4.65 9.57 -21.85
N PRO A 45 -5.93 9.60 -22.21
CA PRO A 45 -6.61 10.83 -22.62
C PRO A 45 -6.72 11.80 -21.44
N ILE A 46 -6.30 13.04 -21.69
CA ILE A 46 -6.35 14.13 -20.72
C ILE A 46 -7.03 15.36 -21.33
N PRO A 47 -7.84 16.10 -20.56
CA PRO A 47 -8.50 17.31 -21.06
C PRO A 47 -7.52 18.46 -21.33
N THR A 48 -6.36 18.48 -20.66
CA THR A 48 -5.30 19.46 -20.86
C THR A 48 -3.92 18.84 -20.59
N ALA A 49 -2.92 19.19 -21.40
CA ALA A 49 -1.56 18.65 -21.26
C ALA A 49 -0.93 18.91 -19.87
N LYS A 50 -1.31 20.00 -19.20
CA LYS A 50 -0.81 20.37 -17.87
C LYS A 50 -1.06 19.29 -16.80
N LEU A 51 -2.07 18.45 -16.96
CA LEU A 51 -2.42 17.38 -16.02
C LEU A 51 -1.37 16.26 -15.95
N LEU A 52 -0.44 16.18 -16.88
CA LEU A 52 0.68 15.24 -16.79
C LEU A 52 1.71 15.66 -15.72
N TRP A 53 1.79 16.96 -15.38
CA TRP A 53 2.77 17.47 -14.41
C TRP A 53 2.26 17.37 -12.98
N HIS A 54 3.09 16.85 -12.10
CA HIS A 54 2.77 16.73 -10.68
C HIS A 54 2.42 18.08 -10.06
N GLY A 55 1.30 18.15 -9.35
CA GLY A 55 0.81 19.39 -8.74
C GLY A 55 0.53 20.54 -9.75
N LEU A 56 0.44 20.21 -11.06
CA LEU A 56 0.30 21.18 -12.15
C LEU A 56 1.51 22.13 -12.29
N HIS A 57 2.67 21.77 -11.74
CA HIS A 57 3.88 22.60 -11.76
C HIS A 57 4.66 22.39 -13.07
N THR A 58 4.36 23.21 -14.08
CA THR A 58 5.07 23.22 -15.38
C THR A 58 6.28 24.13 -15.41
N HIS A 59 6.39 25.06 -14.44
CA HIS A 59 7.48 26.02 -14.33
C HIS A 59 7.98 26.07 -12.89
N GLY A 60 9.30 26.15 -12.72
CA GLY A 60 10.00 26.45 -11.48
C GLY A 60 10.58 27.86 -11.52
N SER A 61 10.82 28.46 -10.36
CA SER A 61 11.57 29.73 -10.25
C SER A 61 12.83 29.49 -9.42
N ALA A 62 13.98 29.77 -9.98
CA ALA A 62 15.26 29.80 -9.26
C ALA A 62 15.79 31.22 -9.20
N ARG A 63 16.29 31.64 -8.03
CA ARG A 63 16.93 32.96 -7.87
C ARG A 63 18.43 32.79 -8.12
N ILE A 64 18.87 33.25 -9.29
CA ILE A 64 20.29 33.19 -9.68
C ILE A 64 20.76 34.66 -9.80
N GLU A 65 21.82 35.05 -9.11
CA GLU A 65 22.42 36.39 -9.15
C GLU A 65 21.41 37.55 -8.97
N ASN A 66 20.56 37.44 -7.93
CA ASN A 66 19.50 38.44 -7.65
C ASN A 66 18.43 38.62 -8.76
N LYS A 67 18.39 37.76 -9.78
CA LYS A 67 17.32 37.70 -10.80
C LYS A 67 16.51 36.43 -10.66
N THR A 68 15.20 36.52 -10.68
CA THR A 68 14.32 35.36 -10.74
C THR A 68 14.35 34.81 -12.16
N LYS A 69 14.92 33.60 -12.34
CA LYS A 69 14.92 32.91 -13.63
C LYS A 69 13.82 31.82 -13.58
N THR A 70 12.86 31.92 -14.49
CA THR A 70 11.85 30.88 -14.69
C THR A 70 12.48 29.74 -15.49
N THR A 71 12.40 28.51 -14.95
CA THR A 71 12.85 27.29 -15.63
C THR A 71 11.65 26.39 -15.90
N LEU A 72 11.67 25.67 -17.01
CA LEU A 72 10.67 24.63 -17.28
C LEU A 72 10.90 23.45 -16.35
N VAL A 73 9.82 22.88 -15.84
CA VAL A 73 9.85 21.60 -15.12
C VAL A 73 9.55 20.51 -16.14
N ALA A 74 10.56 19.71 -16.46
CA ALA A 74 10.44 18.61 -17.40
C ALA A 74 9.96 17.34 -16.71
N ILE A 75 9.17 16.51 -17.43
CA ILE A 75 8.93 15.12 -17.07
C ILE A 75 10.03 14.30 -17.74
N GLN A 76 10.76 13.50 -16.97
CA GLN A 76 11.78 12.59 -17.47
C GLN A 76 11.34 11.15 -17.23
N VAL A 77 11.32 10.34 -18.29
CA VAL A 77 11.02 8.92 -18.22
C VAL A 77 12.20 8.17 -18.82
N ILE A 78 12.84 7.35 -17.99
CA ILE A 78 13.97 6.52 -18.38
C ILE A 78 13.51 5.06 -18.33
N VAL A 79 13.69 4.35 -19.42
CA VAL A 79 13.38 2.93 -19.54
C VAL A 79 14.66 2.18 -19.86
N GLU A 80 14.87 1.10 -19.12
CA GLU A 80 15.97 0.17 -19.31
C GLU A 80 15.40 -1.17 -19.77
N GLY A 81 16.09 -1.84 -20.65
CA GLY A 81 15.69 -3.13 -21.16
C GLY A 81 16.89 -3.96 -21.64
N GLU A 82 16.59 -5.17 -22.01
CA GLU A 82 17.56 -6.12 -22.57
C GLU A 82 16.97 -6.75 -23.84
N ASP A 83 17.75 -6.75 -24.90
CA ASP A 83 17.41 -7.41 -26.15
C ASP A 83 18.55 -8.33 -26.57
N ASN A 84 18.28 -9.64 -26.65
CA ASN A 84 19.27 -10.67 -27.00
C ASN A 84 20.59 -10.60 -26.17
N GLY A 85 20.49 -10.31 -24.87
CA GLY A 85 21.64 -10.17 -23.97
C GLY A 85 22.32 -8.80 -24.01
N THR A 86 21.85 -7.88 -24.86
CA THR A 86 22.35 -6.50 -24.91
C THR A 86 21.46 -5.60 -24.07
N GLN A 87 22.04 -5.04 -23.00
CA GLN A 87 21.31 -4.05 -22.18
C GLN A 87 21.27 -2.70 -22.89
N TRP A 88 20.12 -2.06 -22.85
CA TRP A 88 19.92 -0.72 -23.39
C TRP A 88 19.21 0.18 -22.37
N ARG A 89 19.44 1.47 -22.50
CA ARG A 89 18.80 2.52 -21.70
C ARG A 89 18.32 3.63 -22.63
N CYS A 90 17.08 4.07 -22.48
CA CYS A 90 16.50 5.12 -23.32
C CYS A 90 15.69 6.09 -22.45
N GLY A 91 16.20 7.28 -22.28
CA GLY A 91 15.55 8.39 -21.59
C GLY A 91 14.82 9.33 -22.55
N LEU A 92 13.63 9.75 -22.20
CA LEU A 92 12.88 10.82 -22.88
C LEU A 92 12.53 11.91 -21.89
N GLU A 93 12.59 13.15 -22.38
CA GLU A 93 12.22 14.36 -21.66
C GLU A 93 11.04 15.04 -22.33
N PHE A 94 10.06 15.46 -21.51
CA PHE A 94 8.83 16.09 -21.97
C PHE A 94 8.73 17.50 -21.34
N ASP A 95 8.61 18.53 -22.17
CA ASP A 95 8.50 19.92 -21.78
C ASP A 95 7.10 20.46 -22.11
N TYR A 96 6.46 21.08 -21.14
CA TYR A 96 5.16 21.72 -21.35
C TYR A 96 5.25 22.87 -22.34
N ALA A 97 4.36 22.89 -23.33
CA ALA A 97 4.23 23.98 -24.29
C ALA A 97 2.98 24.84 -24.02
N ASN A 98 1.81 24.20 -24.05
CA ASN A 98 0.51 24.85 -23.87
C ASN A 98 -0.56 23.78 -23.49
N PRO A 99 -1.83 24.17 -23.22
CA PRO A 99 -2.88 23.22 -22.88
C PRO A 99 -3.13 22.11 -23.89
N GLU A 100 -2.82 22.34 -25.18
CA GLU A 100 -3.07 21.39 -26.26
C GLU A 100 -1.87 20.46 -26.57
N GLY A 101 -0.68 20.77 -26.01
CA GLY A 101 0.48 19.95 -26.34
C GLY A 101 1.75 20.26 -25.55
N PHE A 102 2.74 19.42 -25.79
CA PHE A 102 4.06 19.47 -25.15
C PHE A 102 5.13 18.97 -26.12
N TYR A 103 6.39 19.21 -25.80
CA TYR A 103 7.52 18.76 -26.59
C TYR A 103 8.13 17.50 -26.01
N CYS A 104 8.60 16.60 -26.87
CA CYS A 104 9.36 15.40 -26.50
C CYS A 104 10.72 15.43 -27.17
N ARG A 105 11.76 15.05 -26.42
CA ARG A 105 13.12 14.86 -26.94
C ARG A 105 13.83 13.76 -26.15
N PRO A 106 14.86 13.12 -26.73
CA PRO A 106 15.73 12.21 -25.96
C PRO A 106 16.42 12.97 -24.83
N LEU A 107 16.45 12.35 -23.67
CA LEU A 107 17.16 12.85 -22.50
C LEU A 107 18.66 12.87 -22.79
N ARG A 108 19.32 13.96 -22.49
CA ARG A 108 20.77 14.08 -22.64
C ARG A 108 21.44 13.61 -21.37
N GLU A 109 22.27 12.58 -21.47
CA GLU A 109 23.11 12.16 -20.35
C GLU A 109 24.39 13.00 -20.25
N GLU A 110 24.93 13.15 -19.04
CA GLU A 110 26.17 13.90 -18.82
C GLU A 110 27.32 13.24 -19.57
N GLY A 111 27.98 14.00 -20.45
CA GLY A 111 29.13 13.54 -21.24
C GLY A 111 28.81 13.08 -22.67
N GLU A 112 27.55 13.01 -23.07
CA GLU A 112 27.18 12.70 -24.45
C GLU A 112 27.19 13.92 -25.36
N SER A 113 27.81 13.78 -26.53
CA SER A 113 27.87 14.84 -27.55
C SER A 113 26.50 15.08 -28.24
N ALA A 114 25.68 14.05 -28.37
CA ALA A 114 24.31 14.11 -28.88
C ALA A 114 23.44 13.01 -28.26
N PRO A 115 22.18 13.31 -27.86
CA PRO A 115 21.29 12.30 -27.34
C PRO A 115 20.90 11.32 -28.45
N SER A 116 21.08 10.01 -28.20
CA SER A 116 20.76 8.96 -29.14
C SER A 116 19.67 8.05 -28.60
N ILE A 117 18.82 7.53 -29.50
CA ILE A 117 17.87 6.49 -29.17
C ILE A 117 18.49 5.16 -29.57
N PRO A 118 18.61 4.21 -28.62
CA PRO A 118 19.08 2.85 -28.94
C PRO A 118 18.13 2.20 -29.96
N PRO A 119 18.65 1.59 -31.04
CA PRO A 119 17.82 0.89 -32.02
C PRO A 119 16.95 -0.20 -31.38
N GLU A 120 17.47 -0.86 -30.35
CA GLU A 120 16.78 -1.92 -29.61
C GLU A 120 15.50 -1.41 -28.96
N ALA A 121 15.49 -0.18 -28.42
CA ALA A 121 14.32 0.43 -27.79
C ALA A 121 13.14 0.58 -28.78
N LEU A 122 13.42 0.74 -30.08
CA LEU A 122 12.39 0.89 -31.13
C LEU A 122 11.66 -0.43 -31.43
N ASN A 123 12.19 -1.57 -31.01
CA ASN A 123 11.58 -2.88 -31.18
C ASN A 123 10.42 -3.11 -30.20
N TYR A 124 10.38 -2.36 -29.11
CA TYR A 124 9.36 -2.54 -28.08
C TYR A 124 8.10 -1.75 -28.39
N ARG A 125 6.97 -2.42 -28.21
CA ARG A 125 5.62 -1.83 -28.26
C ARG A 125 5.01 -1.95 -26.88
N VAL A 126 4.27 -0.94 -26.47
CA VAL A 126 3.56 -0.92 -25.18
C VAL A 126 2.07 -0.81 -25.45
N ALA A 127 1.28 -1.65 -24.77
CA ALA A 127 -0.17 -1.65 -24.88
C ALA A 127 -0.79 -1.60 -23.49
N LEU A 128 -1.48 -0.50 -23.14
CA LEU A 128 -2.13 -0.28 -21.86
C LEU A 128 -3.60 -0.69 -21.91
N LEU A 129 -4.01 -1.55 -20.99
CA LEU A 129 -5.42 -1.90 -20.77
C LEU A 129 -5.82 -1.38 -19.37
N PRO A 130 -6.68 -0.34 -19.29
CA PRO A 130 -7.27 0.12 -18.04
C PRO A 130 -8.30 -0.89 -17.49
N PRO A 131 -8.79 -0.71 -16.25
CA PRO A 131 -9.81 -1.57 -15.64
C PRO A 131 -11.06 -1.67 -16.50
N MET A 132 -11.72 -2.83 -16.45
CA MET A 132 -12.94 -3.08 -17.22
C MET A 132 -14.12 -2.26 -16.69
N SER A 133 -14.83 -1.56 -17.59
CA SER A 133 -16.15 -0.99 -17.34
C SER A 133 -17.26 -2.04 -17.60
N GLY A 134 -18.50 -1.75 -17.22
CA GLY A 134 -19.63 -2.65 -17.47
C GLY A 134 -19.92 -2.87 -18.95
N LEU A 135 -20.23 -4.12 -19.37
CA LEU A 135 -20.50 -4.48 -20.77
C LEU A 135 -21.83 -3.84 -21.24
N ALA A 136 -21.80 -3.20 -22.40
CA ALA A 136 -22.99 -2.67 -23.04
C ALA A 136 -23.84 -3.81 -23.66
N ALA A 137 -25.17 -3.61 -23.69
CA ALA A 137 -26.08 -4.58 -24.29
C ALA A 137 -25.85 -4.67 -25.81
N THR A 138 -25.58 -3.56 -26.47
CA THR A 138 -25.29 -3.47 -27.91
C THR A 138 -23.92 -2.81 -28.13
N GLU A 139 -23.23 -3.20 -29.18
CA GLU A 139 -21.92 -2.70 -29.52
C GLU A 139 -21.86 -2.38 -31.01
N PRO A 140 -21.82 -1.09 -31.42
CA PRO A 140 -21.71 -0.74 -32.84
C PRO A 140 -20.35 -1.16 -33.40
N ARG A 141 -20.31 -1.48 -34.66
CA ARG A 141 -19.06 -1.74 -35.35
C ARG A 141 -18.20 -0.48 -35.41
N VAL A 142 -16.97 -0.57 -34.98
CA VAL A 142 -16.01 0.56 -34.98
C VAL A 142 -14.66 0.14 -35.58
N GLU A 143 -13.96 1.09 -36.15
CA GLU A 143 -12.63 0.88 -36.72
C GLU A 143 -11.54 0.71 -35.64
N PRO A 144 -10.42 0.03 -35.94
CA PRO A 144 -9.36 -0.25 -34.98
C PRO A 144 -8.81 0.98 -34.26
N GLY A 145 -8.70 2.12 -34.96
CA GLY A 145 -8.27 3.38 -34.35
C GLY A 145 -9.24 3.89 -33.26
N ARG A 146 -10.57 3.73 -33.51
CA ARG A 146 -11.59 4.09 -32.52
C ARG A 146 -11.62 3.12 -31.34
N ILE A 147 -11.34 1.82 -31.56
CA ILE A 147 -11.18 0.84 -30.48
C ILE A 147 -10.10 1.32 -29.50
N ASN A 148 -8.93 1.73 -29.99
CA ASN A 148 -7.84 2.21 -29.13
C ASN A 148 -8.21 3.46 -28.35
N VAL A 149 -8.95 4.41 -28.95
CA VAL A 149 -9.44 5.61 -28.24
C VAL A 149 -10.40 5.22 -27.12
N LEU A 150 -11.37 4.34 -27.39
CA LEU A 150 -12.35 3.91 -26.39
C LEU A 150 -11.69 3.13 -25.24
N ILE A 151 -10.69 2.29 -25.53
CA ILE A 151 -9.88 1.63 -24.48
C ILE A 151 -9.20 2.68 -23.61
N GLY A 152 -8.54 3.67 -24.20
CA GLY A 152 -7.87 4.74 -23.46
C GLY A 152 -8.84 5.56 -22.59
N GLU A 153 -10.05 5.80 -23.09
CA GLU A 153 -11.13 6.47 -22.34
C GLU A 153 -11.72 5.60 -21.20
N GLY A 154 -11.20 4.37 -20.98
CA GLY A 154 -11.70 3.44 -19.99
C GLY A 154 -13.02 2.74 -20.40
N GLN A 155 -13.42 2.89 -21.65
CA GLN A 155 -14.65 2.28 -22.20
C GLN A 155 -14.37 0.89 -22.77
N THR A 156 -13.57 0.10 -22.08
CA THR A 156 -13.06 -1.21 -22.51
C THR A 156 -14.17 -2.20 -22.86
N ALA A 157 -15.26 -2.18 -22.11
CA ALA A 157 -16.39 -3.08 -22.33
C ALA A 157 -17.27 -2.70 -23.53
N GLN A 158 -17.12 -1.50 -24.09
CA GLN A 158 -17.87 -1.06 -25.28
C GLN A 158 -17.21 -1.50 -26.59
N VAL A 159 -16.04 -2.14 -26.52
CA VAL A 159 -15.27 -2.60 -27.68
C VAL A 159 -14.93 -4.08 -27.64
N LEU A 160 -15.45 -4.82 -26.65
CA LEU A 160 -15.12 -6.23 -26.45
C LEU A 160 -15.54 -7.09 -27.64
N ARG A 161 -16.79 -6.94 -28.15
CA ARG A 161 -17.26 -7.70 -29.32
C ARG A 161 -16.50 -7.32 -30.60
N ASN A 162 -16.15 -6.03 -30.77
CA ASN A 162 -15.30 -5.59 -31.87
C ASN A 162 -13.90 -6.20 -31.80
N MET A 163 -13.31 -6.30 -30.60
CA MET A 163 -12.01 -6.92 -30.39
C MET A 163 -12.08 -8.44 -30.72
N CYS A 164 -13.11 -9.14 -30.22
CA CYS A 164 -13.33 -10.55 -30.55
C CYS A 164 -13.56 -10.74 -32.06
N TYR A 165 -14.36 -9.88 -32.70
CA TYR A 165 -14.59 -9.91 -34.14
C TYR A 165 -13.29 -9.71 -34.93
N ARG A 166 -12.45 -8.78 -34.50
CA ARG A 166 -11.15 -8.58 -35.12
C ARG A 166 -10.23 -9.78 -34.92
N LEU A 167 -10.20 -10.39 -33.73
CA LEU A 167 -9.42 -11.58 -33.46
C LEU A 167 -9.88 -12.75 -34.34
N TYR A 168 -11.18 -12.94 -34.46
CA TYR A 168 -11.77 -13.97 -35.33
C TYR A 168 -11.43 -13.77 -36.80
N THR A 169 -11.55 -12.53 -37.33
CA THR A 169 -11.37 -12.25 -38.75
C THR A 169 -9.91 -12.13 -39.20
N GLU A 170 -9.02 -11.63 -38.32
CA GLU A 170 -7.62 -11.35 -38.67
C GLU A 170 -6.64 -12.39 -38.10
N PHE A 171 -7.00 -13.11 -37.02
CA PHE A 171 -6.10 -13.96 -36.22
C PHE A 171 -6.77 -15.28 -35.82
N LEU A 172 -7.27 -16.05 -36.80
CA LEU A 172 -8.06 -17.26 -36.54
C LEU A 172 -7.39 -18.31 -35.64
N PRO A 173 -6.07 -18.57 -35.71
CA PRO A 173 -5.41 -19.48 -34.75
C PRO A 173 -5.53 -19.04 -33.31
N GLN A 174 -5.46 -17.72 -33.04
CA GLN A 174 -5.60 -17.14 -31.69
C GLN A 174 -7.05 -17.16 -31.22
N TRP A 175 -7.99 -16.98 -32.12
CA TRP A 175 -9.41 -17.18 -31.84
C TRP A 175 -9.68 -18.60 -31.37
N SER A 176 -9.19 -19.63 -32.12
CA SER A 176 -9.32 -21.02 -31.71
C SER A 176 -8.65 -21.36 -30.38
N ALA A 177 -7.51 -20.73 -30.07
CA ALA A 177 -6.87 -20.86 -28.76
C ALA A 177 -7.75 -20.26 -27.66
N LEU A 178 -8.38 -19.10 -27.89
CA LEU A 178 -9.33 -18.47 -26.99
C LEU A 178 -10.55 -19.35 -26.72
N GLU A 179 -11.17 -19.91 -27.79
CA GLU A 179 -12.30 -20.85 -27.69
C GLU A 179 -11.95 -22.07 -26.81
N ASN A 180 -10.83 -22.72 -27.11
CA ASN A 180 -10.36 -23.88 -26.32
C ASN A 180 -10.17 -23.52 -24.85
N HIS A 181 -9.60 -22.36 -24.58
CA HIS A 181 -9.41 -21.87 -23.22
C HIS A 181 -10.75 -21.73 -22.49
N PHE A 182 -11.75 -21.11 -23.11
CA PHE A 182 -13.07 -20.94 -22.50
C PHE A 182 -13.80 -22.28 -22.32
N LYS A 183 -13.62 -23.20 -23.23
CA LYS A 183 -14.15 -24.57 -23.12
C LYS A 183 -13.55 -25.30 -21.92
N GLU A 184 -12.24 -25.21 -21.70
CA GLU A 184 -11.55 -25.85 -20.58
C GLU A 184 -11.85 -25.19 -19.23
N SER A 185 -11.74 -23.86 -19.15
CA SER A 185 -11.84 -23.13 -17.88
C SER A 185 -13.26 -22.85 -17.42
N PHE A 186 -14.18 -22.60 -18.34
CA PHE A 186 -15.57 -22.24 -18.04
C PHE A 186 -16.56 -23.33 -18.43
N GLY A 187 -16.17 -24.30 -19.26
CA GLY A 187 -17.04 -25.35 -19.78
C GLY A 187 -18.09 -24.81 -20.75
N VAL A 188 -17.78 -23.74 -21.45
CA VAL A 188 -18.67 -23.09 -22.44
C VAL A 188 -18.03 -23.10 -23.81
N THR A 189 -18.84 -22.97 -24.86
CA THR A 189 -18.35 -22.84 -26.23
C THR A 189 -18.67 -21.44 -26.72
N LEU A 190 -17.63 -20.64 -26.98
CA LEU A 190 -17.80 -19.33 -27.62
C LEU A 190 -18.34 -19.53 -29.02
N GLN A 191 -19.23 -18.65 -29.48
CA GLN A 191 -19.69 -18.63 -30.85
C GLN A 191 -18.97 -17.50 -31.61
N ASP A 192 -18.78 -17.67 -32.90
CA ASP A 192 -18.12 -16.69 -33.75
C ASP A 192 -18.81 -15.33 -33.66
N PRO A 193 -18.06 -14.25 -33.49
CA PRO A 193 -18.65 -12.90 -33.50
C PRO A 193 -19.18 -12.56 -34.89
N VAL A 194 -20.38 -11.98 -34.93
CA VAL A 194 -21.07 -11.67 -36.19
C VAL A 194 -21.28 -10.16 -36.33
N TYR A 195 -20.90 -9.60 -37.48
CA TYR A 195 -21.28 -8.24 -37.85
C TYR A 195 -22.65 -8.24 -38.54
N VAL A 196 -23.65 -7.69 -37.84
CA VAL A 196 -25.03 -7.56 -38.37
C VAL A 196 -25.13 -6.22 -39.12
N LYS A 197 -25.02 -6.27 -40.45
CA LYS A 197 -24.94 -5.07 -41.30
C LYS A 197 -26.16 -4.18 -41.19
N GLU A 198 -27.35 -4.75 -41.06
CA GLU A 198 -28.63 -4.05 -40.99
C GLU A 198 -28.75 -3.17 -39.74
N ARG A 199 -28.06 -3.55 -38.65
CA ARG A 199 -28.04 -2.82 -37.41
C ARG A 199 -26.73 -2.07 -37.16
N GLY A 200 -25.71 -2.35 -37.98
CA GLY A 200 -24.40 -1.75 -37.83
C GLY A 200 -23.67 -2.16 -36.56
N GLU A 201 -24.01 -3.31 -35.97
CA GLU A 201 -23.51 -3.78 -34.68
C GLU A 201 -22.79 -5.13 -34.77
N VAL A 202 -21.90 -5.39 -33.83
CA VAL A 202 -21.27 -6.70 -33.64
C VAL A 202 -21.99 -7.43 -32.50
N THR A 203 -22.44 -8.65 -32.76
CA THR A 203 -23.03 -9.55 -31.79
C THR A 203 -22.10 -10.71 -31.50
N MET A 204 -22.18 -11.25 -30.29
CA MET A 204 -21.42 -12.42 -29.88
C MET A 204 -22.17 -13.18 -28.80
N THR A 205 -22.26 -14.49 -28.95
CA THR A 205 -22.93 -15.42 -28.06
C THR A 205 -21.97 -16.50 -27.56
N TYR A 206 -22.40 -17.26 -26.59
CA TYR A 206 -21.74 -18.49 -26.13
C TYR A 206 -22.80 -19.54 -25.80
N LYS A 207 -22.46 -20.82 -25.94
CA LYS A 207 -23.26 -21.93 -25.44
C LYS A 207 -22.79 -22.36 -24.07
N ASP A 208 -23.72 -22.40 -23.12
CA ASP A 208 -23.45 -22.88 -21.78
C ASP A 208 -23.28 -24.42 -21.76
N ARG A 209 -23.05 -24.99 -20.55
CA ARG A 209 -22.92 -26.44 -20.35
C ARG A 209 -24.18 -27.23 -20.74
N GLY A 210 -25.33 -26.59 -20.72
CA GLY A 210 -26.62 -27.15 -21.13
C GLY A 210 -26.90 -27.02 -22.63
N GLY A 211 -26.00 -26.37 -23.39
CA GLY A 211 -26.16 -26.11 -24.84
C GLY A 211 -27.06 -24.90 -25.11
N ILE A 212 -27.47 -24.13 -24.10
CA ILE A 212 -28.29 -22.93 -24.30
C ILE A 212 -27.40 -21.81 -24.81
N GLU A 213 -27.83 -21.18 -25.90
CA GLU A 213 -27.12 -20.04 -26.47
C GLU A 213 -27.54 -18.73 -25.80
N LEU A 214 -26.55 -17.99 -25.25
CA LEU A 214 -26.72 -16.78 -24.49
C LEU A 214 -25.80 -15.68 -25.03
N ASP A 215 -26.24 -14.43 -25.00
CA ASP A 215 -25.37 -13.27 -25.30
C ASP A 215 -24.30 -13.09 -24.22
N ILE A 216 -23.09 -12.67 -24.61
CA ILE A 216 -21.98 -12.46 -23.67
C ILE A 216 -22.27 -11.44 -22.57
N SER A 217 -23.26 -10.53 -22.77
CA SER A 217 -23.69 -9.58 -21.72
C SER A 217 -24.40 -10.27 -20.56
N SER A 218 -24.97 -11.47 -20.78
CA SER A 218 -25.59 -12.27 -19.72
C SER A 218 -24.59 -13.08 -18.88
N ALA A 219 -23.33 -13.17 -19.34
CA ALA A 219 -22.29 -13.87 -18.61
C ALA A 219 -21.85 -13.10 -17.36
N GLY A 220 -21.39 -13.83 -16.35
CA GLY A 220 -20.81 -13.22 -15.15
C GLY A 220 -19.60 -12.34 -15.43
N ARG A 221 -19.37 -11.32 -14.61
CA ARG A 221 -18.27 -10.35 -14.79
C ARG A 221 -16.90 -11.01 -14.94
N GLY A 222 -16.63 -12.08 -14.19
CA GLY A 222 -15.36 -12.81 -14.29
C GLY A 222 -15.12 -13.43 -15.67
N PHE A 223 -16.18 -13.92 -16.31
CA PHE A 223 -16.12 -14.40 -17.69
C PHE A 223 -15.80 -13.24 -18.65
N GLN A 224 -16.53 -12.13 -18.56
CA GLN A 224 -16.33 -10.96 -19.41
C GLN A 224 -14.93 -10.37 -19.26
N GLN A 225 -14.42 -10.27 -18.03
CA GLN A 225 -13.08 -9.79 -17.71
C GLN A 225 -12.01 -10.71 -18.33
N THR A 226 -12.16 -12.03 -18.17
CA THR A 226 -11.22 -13.00 -18.76
C THR A 226 -11.22 -12.91 -20.28
N LEU A 227 -12.42 -12.76 -20.89
CA LEU A 227 -12.56 -12.61 -22.34
C LEU A 227 -11.85 -11.34 -22.83
N LEU A 228 -12.05 -10.22 -22.16
CA LEU A 228 -11.37 -8.96 -22.48
C LEU A 228 -9.85 -9.09 -22.41
N LEU A 229 -9.34 -9.61 -21.29
CA LEU A 229 -7.90 -9.72 -21.03
C LEU A 229 -7.19 -10.61 -22.05
N LEU A 230 -7.73 -11.81 -22.32
CA LEU A 230 -7.13 -12.74 -23.28
C LEU A 230 -7.26 -12.24 -24.71
N THR A 231 -8.40 -11.67 -25.09
CA THR A 231 -8.58 -11.09 -26.43
C THR A 231 -7.60 -9.93 -26.65
N TYR A 232 -7.43 -9.05 -25.65
CA TYR A 232 -6.48 -7.94 -25.72
C TYR A 232 -5.03 -8.42 -25.84
N LEU A 233 -4.65 -9.44 -25.08
CA LEU A 233 -3.34 -10.06 -25.13
C LEU A 233 -3.07 -10.67 -26.52
N TYR A 234 -4.02 -11.42 -27.08
CA TYR A 234 -3.86 -12.02 -28.39
C TYR A 234 -3.79 -11.01 -29.55
N LEU A 235 -4.47 -9.86 -29.43
CA LEU A 235 -4.40 -8.77 -30.41
C LEU A 235 -3.11 -7.96 -30.33
N ASN A 236 -2.42 -7.95 -29.17
CA ASN A 236 -1.19 -7.17 -28.94
C ASN A 236 0.04 -8.07 -28.78
N ARG A 237 0.19 -9.06 -29.65
CA ARG A 237 1.31 -10.03 -29.64
C ARG A 237 2.67 -9.33 -29.72
N GLY A 238 3.62 -9.84 -28.95
CA GLY A 238 4.99 -9.30 -28.93
C GLY A 238 5.11 -7.92 -28.30
N SER A 239 4.04 -7.39 -27.69
CA SER A 239 4.07 -6.12 -26.96
C SER A 239 4.33 -6.34 -25.48
N VAL A 240 4.80 -5.29 -24.80
CA VAL A 240 4.78 -5.17 -23.35
C VAL A 240 3.35 -4.75 -22.96
N LEU A 241 2.62 -5.67 -22.35
CA LEU A 241 1.25 -5.40 -21.89
C LEU A 241 1.26 -4.76 -20.52
N LEU A 242 0.62 -3.62 -20.39
CA LEU A 242 0.39 -2.94 -19.13
C LEU A 242 -1.06 -3.15 -18.72
N LEU A 243 -1.29 -3.89 -17.64
CA LEU A 243 -2.62 -4.23 -17.16
C LEU A 243 -2.89 -3.51 -15.82
N ASP A 244 -3.88 -2.65 -15.79
CA ASP A 244 -4.30 -1.94 -14.59
C ASP A 244 -5.50 -2.65 -13.97
N GLU A 245 -5.32 -3.19 -12.76
CA GLU A 245 -6.30 -3.95 -11.98
C GLU A 245 -7.01 -5.07 -12.79
N PRO A 246 -6.28 -5.99 -13.43
CA PRO A 246 -6.88 -7.06 -14.21
C PRO A 246 -7.68 -8.06 -13.37
N ASP A 247 -7.47 -8.04 -12.06
CA ASP A 247 -8.13 -8.85 -11.03
C ASP A 247 -9.41 -8.22 -10.48
N ALA A 248 -9.72 -6.97 -10.86
CA ALA A 248 -10.92 -6.28 -10.40
C ALA A 248 -12.18 -7.10 -10.72
N HIS A 249 -13.07 -7.22 -9.73
CA HIS A 249 -14.32 -7.98 -9.83
C HIS A 249 -14.20 -9.50 -10.01
N LEU A 250 -13.00 -10.07 -9.87
CA LEU A 250 -12.78 -11.52 -9.90
C LEU A 250 -12.82 -12.12 -8.50
N GLU A 251 -13.44 -13.30 -8.37
CA GLU A 251 -13.32 -14.12 -7.16
C GLU A 251 -11.88 -14.64 -6.99
N ILE A 252 -11.48 -14.91 -5.75
CA ILE A 252 -10.11 -15.31 -5.39
C ILE A 252 -9.57 -16.45 -6.28
N ILE A 253 -10.37 -17.48 -6.52
CA ILE A 253 -9.97 -18.62 -7.37
C ILE A 253 -9.71 -18.15 -8.80
N ARG A 254 -10.51 -17.21 -9.30
CA ARG A 254 -10.38 -16.65 -10.66
C ARG A 254 -9.18 -15.73 -10.78
N GLN A 255 -8.82 -14.99 -9.73
CA GLN A 255 -7.61 -14.17 -9.72
C GLN A 255 -6.35 -15.03 -9.90
N ARG A 256 -6.29 -16.21 -9.28
CA ARG A 256 -5.20 -17.19 -9.48
C ARG A 256 -5.16 -17.71 -10.91
N GLU A 257 -6.31 -18.04 -11.45
CA GLU A 257 -6.43 -18.57 -12.80
C GLU A 257 -5.99 -17.54 -13.84
N ILE A 258 -6.51 -16.30 -13.77
CA ILE A 258 -6.16 -15.24 -14.73
C ILE A 258 -4.66 -14.91 -14.71
N TYR A 259 -4.03 -14.84 -13.55
CA TYR A 259 -2.59 -14.63 -13.45
C TYR A 259 -1.80 -15.72 -14.18
N ARG A 260 -2.14 -16.99 -13.94
CA ARG A 260 -1.50 -18.14 -14.61
C ARG A 260 -1.67 -18.07 -16.13
N LEU A 261 -2.86 -17.68 -16.59
CA LEU A 261 -3.20 -17.60 -18.01
C LEU A 261 -2.44 -16.46 -18.70
N LEU A 262 -2.44 -15.27 -18.11
CA LEU A 262 -1.74 -14.11 -18.65
C LEU A 262 -0.23 -14.39 -18.75
N THR A 263 0.37 -15.00 -17.72
CA THR A 263 1.79 -15.33 -17.73
C THR A 263 2.14 -16.44 -18.72
N ALA A 264 1.29 -17.47 -18.83
CA ALA A 264 1.48 -18.54 -19.83
C ALA A 264 1.37 -17.99 -21.26
N ALA A 265 0.30 -17.27 -21.57
CA ALA A 265 0.08 -16.72 -22.89
C ALA A 265 1.13 -15.65 -23.28
N ALA A 266 1.61 -14.86 -22.32
CA ALA A 266 2.71 -13.92 -22.57
C ALA A 266 4.00 -14.66 -22.96
N ARG A 267 4.34 -15.75 -22.27
CA ARG A 267 5.52 -16.59 -22.59
C ARG A 267 5.40 -17.22 -23.97
N GLU A 268 4.25 -17.80 -24.31
CA GLU A 268 3.99 -18.41 -25.62
C GLU A 268 4.13 -17.42 -26.78
N GLN A 269 3.84 -16.14 -26.53
CA GLN A 269 3.89 -15.09 -27.54
C GLN A 269 5.20 -14.29 -27.51
N ASN A 270 6.18 -14.70 -26.69
CA ASN A 270 7.41 -13.94 -26.45
C ASN A 270 7.13 -12.48 -26.06
N GLY A 271 6.06 -12.27 -25.28
CA GLY A 271 5.63 -10.98 -24.78
C GLY A 271 5.99 -10.79 -23.31
N GLN A 272 5.81 -9.59 -22.81
CA GLN A 272 6.02 -9.22 -21.41
C GLN A 272 4.74 -8.60 -20.83
N VAL A 273 4.46 -8.88 -19.55
CA VAL A 273 3.29 -8.32 -18.86
C VAL A 273 3.74 -7.58 -17.61
N ILE A 274 3.24 -6.36 -17.44
CA ILE A 274 3.39 -5.56 -16.22
C ILE A 274 2.00 -5.34 -15.64
N ILE A 275 1.77 -5.85 -14.43
CA ILE A 275 0.46 -5.84 -13.77
C ILE A 275 0.50 -4.86 -12.59
N ALA A 276 -0.39 -3.88 -12.58
CA ALA A 276 -0.70 -3.09 -11.40
C ALA A 276 -1.92 -3.72 -10.71
N SER A 277 -1.75 -4.25 -9.51
CA SER A 277 -2.80 -4.96 -8.78
C SER A 277 -2.78 -4.64 -7.29
N HIS A 278 -3.93 -4.83 -6.66
CA HIS A 278 -4.11 -4.86 -5.20
C HIS A 278 -4.41 -6.28 -4.69
N SER A 279 -4.44 -7.28 -5.58
CA SER A 279 -4.76 -8.66 -5.23
C SER A 279 -3.64 -9.33 -4.45
N GLU A 280 -3.98 -9.85 -3.29
CA GLU A 280 -3.08 -10.67 -2.48
C GLU A 280 -2.68 -11.95 -3.22
N GLU A 281 -3.62 -12.56 -3.94
CA GLU A 281 -3.40 -13.80 -4.69
C GLU A 281 -2.41 -13.64 -5.83
N ILE A 282 -2.49 -12.53 -6.56
CA ILE A 282 -1.52 -12.19 -7.61
C ILE A 282 -0.15 -11.94 -6.97
N LEU A 283 -0.11 -11.17 -5.88
CA LEU A 283 1.14 -10.84 -5.19
C LEU A 283 1.86 -12.10 -4.67
N GLU A 284 1.14 -13.03 -4.05
CA GLU A 284 1.72 -14.29 -3.55
C GLU A 284 2.38 -15.10 -4.66
N ARG A 285 1.70 -15.23 -5.79
CA ARG A 285 2.23 -15.99 -6.93
C ARG A 285 3.39 -15.29 -7.63
N ALA A 286 3.24 -13.99 -7.88
CA ALA A 286 4.28 -13.19 -8.51
C ALA A 286 5.58 -13.17 -7.69
N ALA A 287 5.45 -13.12 -6.38
CA ALA A 287 6.59 -13.08 -5.50
C ALA A 287 7.52 -14.31 -5.60
N ASP A 288 7.04 -15.45 -6.07
CA ASP A 288 7.86 -16.67 -6.22
C ASP A 288 8.63 -16.72 -7.54
N THR A 289 8.10 -16.14 -8.60
CA THR A 289 8.61 -16.32 -9.96
C THR A 289 8.91 -15.03 -10.71
N ASP A 290 8.33 -13.91 -10.27
CA ASP A 290 8.37 -12.66 -11.02
C ASP A 290 8.94 -11.50 -10.18
N LEU A 291 9.18 -10.39 -10.83
CA LEU A 291 9.67 -9.17 -10.20
C LEU A 291 8.49 -8.41 -9.58
N VAL A 292 8.56 -8.15 -8.28
CA VAL A 292 7.54 -7.38 -7.56
C VAL A 292 8.11 -6.03 -7.15
N VAL A 293 7.38 -4.95 -7.48
CA VAL A 293 7.70 -3.59 -7.09
C VAL A 293 6.61 -3.06 -6.15
N ALA A 294 6.98 -2.72 -4.93
CA ALA A 294 6.09 -2.08 -3.98
C ALA A 294 6.00 -0.58 -4.25
N PHE A 295 4.77 -0.05 -4.38
CA PHE A 295 4.48 1.38 -4.51
C PHE A 295 4.04 1.95 -3.16
N ILE A 296 4.97 1.93 -2.21
CA ILE A 296 4.80 2.41 -0.85
C ILE A 296 6.00 3.29 -0.54
N GLY A 297 5.77 4.51 -0.07
CA GLY A 297 6.85 5.50 0.00
C GLY A 297 7.48 5.70 -1.38
N LYS A 298 8.80 5.55 -1.49
CA LYS A 298 9.47 5.48 -2.79
C LYS A 298 9.28 4.10 -3.39
N PRO A 299 8.85 3.99 -4.67
CA PRO A 299 8.75 2.69 -5.33
C PRO A 299 10.08 1.94 -5.29
N HIS A 300 10.05 0.68 -4.82
CA HIS A 300 11.24 -0.14 -4.70
C HIS A 300 10.94 -1.61 -5.03
N GLN A 301 11.96 -2.31 -5.51
CA GLN A 301 11.86 -3.74 -5.79
C GLN A 301 11.95 -4.53 -4.49
N LEU A 302 10.99 -5.43 -4.26
CA LEU A 302 11.05 -6.38 -3.15
C LEU A 302 12.16 -7.40 -3.42
N ARG A 303 13.21 -7.39 -2.59
CA ARG A 303 14.33 -8.32 -2.65
C ARG A 303 14.51 -9.01 -1.29
N PRO A 304 13.61 -9.91 -0.90
CA PRO A 304 13.75 -10.60 0.37
C PRO A 304 15.04 -11.44 0.39
N LYS A 305 15.80 -11.36 1.48
CA LYS A 305 17.06 -12.08 1.64
C LYS A 305 16.86 -13.58 1.80
N ASP A 306 15.72 -14.00 2.33
CA ASP A 306 15.34 -15.39 2.51
C ASP A 306 13.83 -15.62 2.41
N LYS A 307 13.38 -16.89 2.42
CA LYS A 307 11.96 -17.25 2.31
C LYS A 307 11.12 -16.76 3.49
N GLN A 308 11.70 -16.68 4.69
CA GLN A 308 10.98 -16.26 5.89
C GLN A 308 10.72 -14.76 5.89
N GLN A 309 11.74 -13.95 5.57
CA GLN A 309 11.60 -12.50 5.40
C GLN A 309 10.63 -12.16 4.26
N LYS A 310 10.68 -12.91 3.15
CA LYS A 310 9.74 -12.78 2.04
C LYS A 310 8.28 -12.97 2.48
N SER A 311 8.01 -14.04 3.22
CA SER A 311 6.67 -14.33 3.73
C SER A 311 6.19 -13.24 4.70
N GLN A 312 7.07 -12.74 5.57
CA GLN A 312 6.75 -11.68 6.53
C GLN A 312 6.46 -10.34 5.81
N THR A 313 7.32 -9.94 4.87
CA THR A 313 7.13 -8.70 4.08
C THR A 313 5.83 -8.76 3.28
N LEU A 314 5.55 -9.88 2.60
CA LEU A 314 4.31 -10.05 1.85
C LEU A 314 3.08 -10.00 2.74
N LYS A 315 3.13 -10.66 3.90
CA LYS A 315 2.06 -10.64 4.89
C LYS A 315 1.84 -9.23 5.44
N ALA A 316 2.91 -8.50 5.71
CA ALA A 316 2.85 -7.12 6.16
C ALA A 316 2.22 -6.19 5.10
N LEU A 317 2.65 -6.29 3.83
CA LEU A 317 2.09 -5.51 2.72
C LEU A 317 0.58 -5.73 2.53
N LYS A 318 0.06 -6.91 2.91
CA LYS A 318 -1.37 -7.24 2.88
C LYS A 318 -2.18 -6.56 3.99
N THR A 319 -1.58 -6.42 5.17
CA THR A 319 -2.27 -5.99 6.39
C THR A 319 -2.11 -4.51 6.69
N ILE A 320 -1.06 -3.87 6.17
CA ILE A 320 -0.76 -2.46 6.44
C ILE A 320 -1.65 -1.54 5.61
N THR A 321 -2.38 -0.68 6.29
CA THR A 321 -3.26 0.31 5.66
C THR A 321 -2.51 1.55 5.19
N ALA A 322 -3.06 2.27 4.22
CA ALA A 322 -2.51 3.56 3.78
C ALA A 322 -2.37 4.57 4.94
N LYS A 323 -3.28 4.51 5.91
CA LYS A 323 -3.21 5.35 7.13
C LYS A 323 -1.96 5.05 7.95
N GLN A 324 -1.63 3.77 8.16
CA GLN A 324 -0.46 3.34 8.92
C GLN A 324 0.85 3.77 8.23
N TYR A 325 0.92 3.66 6.90
CA TYR A 325 2.06 4.19 6.14
C TYR A 325 2.22 5.70 6.31
N PHE A 326 1.13 6.47 6.19
CA PHE A 326 1.17 7.92 6.37
C PHE A 326 1.59 8.31 7.79
N GLN A 327 1.08 7.61 8.81
CA GLN A 327 1.46 7.84 10.20
C GLN A 327 2.94 7.53 10.46
N ALA A 328 3.45 6.42 9.91
CA ALA A 328 4.86 6.03 10.01
C ALA A 328 5.79 7.05 9.33
N GLU A 329 5.41 7.54 8.14
CA GLU A 329 6.17 8.57 7.43
C GLU A 329 6.21 9.87 8.20
N SER A 330 5.08 10.30 8.76
CA SER A 330 4.94 11.56 9.49
C SER A 330 5.64 11.54 10.84
N ALA A 331 5.43 10.49 11.65
CA ALA A 331 6.00 10.37 12.99
C ALA A 331 7.44 9.88 12.99
N ARG A 332 7.88 9.14 11.96
CA ARG A 332 9.19 8.50 11.77
C ARG A 332 9.54 7.41 12.79
N TRP A 333 8.71 7.18 13.78
CA TRP A 333 8.83 6.10 14.75
C TRP A 333 7.44 5.60 15.17
N VAL A 334 7.37 4.39 15.70
CA VAL A 334 6.13 3.76 16.14
C VAL A 334 6.28 3.20 17.54
N LEU A 335 5.25 3.42 18.37
CA LEU A 335 5.14 2.88 19.71
C LEU A 335 4.05 1.81 19.73
N PHE A 336 4.41 0.59 20.16
CA PHE A 336 3.50 -0.51 20.34
C PHE A 336 3.30 -0.77 21.82
N LEU A 337 2.06 -0.69 22.30
CA LEU A 337 1.65 -0.99 23.68
C LEU A 337 0.45 -1.93 23.64
N GLU A 338 0.09 -2.55 24.76
CA GLU A 338 -1.06 -3.44 24.80
C GLU A 338 -2.33 -2.71 24.37
N ASP A 339 -2.57 -1.51 24.95
CA ASP A 339 -3.78 -0.77 24.69
C ASP A 339 -3.58 0.77 24.92
N TYR A 340 -4.62 1.56 24.71
CA TYR A 340 -4.64 3.01 24.91
C TYR A 340 -4.47 3.41 26.37
N THR A 341 -4.86 2.56 27.33
CA THR A 341 -4.70 2.83 28.76
C THR A 341 -3.25 2.92 29.15
N ASP A 342 -2.40 2.07 28.59
CA ASP A 342 -0.95 2.10 28.83
C ASP A 342 -0.33 3.41 28.35
N LEU A 343 -0.76 3.87 27.16
CA LEU A 343 -0.29 5.15 26.62
C LEU A 343 -0.68 6.32 27.53
N ASP A 344 -1.92 6.31 28.05
CA ASP A 344 -2.40 7.35 28.95
C ASP A 344 -1.67 7.32 30.29
N ILE A 345 -1.34 6.15 30.82
CA ILE A 345 -0.53 5.98 32.03
C ILE A 345 0.90 6.52 31.79
N LEU A 346 1.55 6.12 30.69
CA LEU A 346 2.89 6.62 30.35
C LEU A 346 2.93 8.14 30.20
N ARG A 347 1.92 8.73 29.57
CA ARG A 347 1.78 10.20 29.44
C ARG A 347 1.68 10.90 30.80
N GLN A 348 0.90 10.31 31.71
CA GLN A 348 0.76 10.88 33.06
C GLN A 348 2.07 10.75 33.86
N PHE A 349 2.78 9.63 33.80
CA PHE A 349 4.10 9.48 34.39
C PHE A 349 5.09 10.50 33.83
N ALA A 350 5.14 10.64 32.50
CA ALA A 350 6.02 11.62 31.87
C ALA A 350 5.71 13.06 32.32
N LYS A 351 4.43 13.39 32.48
CA LYS A 351 3.97 14.70 32.99
C LYS A 351 4.36 14.92 34.45
N VAL A 352 4.16 13.95 35.35
CA VAL A 352 4.51 14.06 36.76
C VAL A 352 6.01 14.24 36.94
N LEU A 353 6.82 13.55 36.15
CA LEU A 353 8.28 13.64 36.16
C LEU A 353 8.83 14.89 35.44
N ASN A 354 7.99 15.68 34.73
CA ASN A 354 8.43 16.70 33.78
C ASN A 354 9.45 16.13 32.77
N HIS A 355 9.19 14.90 32.29
CA HIS A 355 10.11 14.14 31.46
C HIS A 355 10.00 14.54 29.97
N PRO A 356 11.11 14.56 29.17
CA PRO A 356 11.07 14.86 27.75
C PRO A 356 10.08 14.00 26.93
N ALA A 357 9.82 12.78 27.41
CA ALA A 357 8.84 11.87 26.83
C ALA A 357 7.42 12.46 26.73
N GLU A 358 7.03 13.45 27.56
CA GLU A 358 5.70 14.05 27.51
C GLU A 358 5.37 14.58 26.10
N LYS A 359 6.29 15.34 25.51
CA LYS A 359 6.13 15.90 24.16
C LYS A 359 6.18 14.83 23.08
N ILE A 360 7.04 13.85 23.24
CA ILE A 360 7.25 12.75 22.30
C ILE A 360 6.02 11.85 22.24
N LEU A 361 5.48 11.46 23.39
CA LEU A 361 4.27 10.63 23.50
C LEU A 361 3.00 11.34 23.01
N ALA A 362 2.97 12.68 23.05
CA ALA A 362 1.85 13.45 22.51
C ALA A 362 1.73 13.35 20.99
N MET A 363 2.85 13.16 20.27
CA MET A 363 2.93 13.09 18.81
C MET A 363 3.30 11.70 18.29
N ALA A 364 3.36 10.69 19.16
CA ALA A 364 3.72 9.34 18.77
C ALA A 364 2.73 8.72 17.79
N TYR A 365 3.23 8.02 16.77
CA TYR A 365 2.42 7.04 16.09
C TYR A 365 2.30 5.82 17.02
N PHE A 366 1.10 5.65 17.55
CA PHE A 366 0.78 4.57 18.47
C PHE A 366 -0.05 3.49 17.75
N GLU A 367 0.33 2.23 17.96
CA GLU A 367 -0.41 1.07 17.45
C GLU A 367 -0.64 0.06 18.57
N PRO A 368 -1.92 -0.28 18.90
CA PRO A 368 -2.22 -1.23 19.96
C PRO A 368 -1.88 -2.66 19.53
N LEU A 369 -1.25 -3.40 20.45
CA LEU A 369 -1.04 -4.84 20.33
C LEU A 369 -2.37 -5.53 20.59
N LYS A 370 -2.96 -6.15 19.59
CA LYS A 370 -4.16 -6.96 19.79
C LYS A 370 -3.84 -8.24 20.55
N GLY A 371 -3.58 -8.11 21.85
CA GLY A 371 -3.12 -9.16 22.75
C GLY A 371 -1.63 -9.06 23.06
N ASN A 372 -1.17 -9.81 24.06
CA ASN A 372 0.15 -9.67 24.67
C ASN A 372 1.28 -10.38 23.88
N SER A 373 1.18 -10.41 22.53
CA SER A 373 2.19 -11.01 21.63
C SER A 373 2.94 -9.92 20.85
N PRO A 374 4.28 -9.89 20.90
CA PRO A 374 5.07 -8.94 20.13
C PRO A 374 5.12 -9.25 18.61
N GLN A 375 4.74 -10.47 18.19
CA GLN A 375 4.88 -10.89 16.79
C GLN A 375 4.10 -10.03 15.79
N PRO A 376 2.82 -9.66 16.03
CA PRO A 376 2.10 -8.75 15.12
C PRO A 376 2.75 -7.36 15.00
N ALA A 377 3.33 -6.85 16.10
CA ALA A 377 4.06 -5.58 16.07
C ALA A 377 5.35 -5.69 15.24
N ARG A 378 6.10 -6.78 15.38
CA ARG A 378 7.27 -7.06 14.54
C ARG A 378 6.90 -7.10 13.06
N ASP A 379 5.85 -7.87 12.72
CA ASP A 379 5.39 -8.01 11.35
C ASP A 379 5.00 -6.64 10.76
N LEU A 380 4.27 -5.82 11.52
CA LEU A 380 3.89 -4.47 11.11
C LEU A 380 5.11 -3.54 10.99
N PHE A 381 6.00 -3.54 11.99
CA PHE A 381 7.20 -2.70 11.99
C PHE A 381 8.10 -2.99 10.78
N PHE A 382 8.42 -4.26 10.53
CA PHE A 382 9.28 -4.63 9.40
C PHE A 382 8.62 -4.35 8.05
N GLY A 383 7.31 -4.51 7.95
CA GLY A 383 6.57 -4.10 6.76
C GLY A 383 6.59 -2.60 6.50
N LEU A 384 6.50 -1.78 7.54
CA LEU A 384 6.65 -0.32 7.44
C LEU A 384 8.10 0.08 7.16
N LYS A 385 9.07 -0.62 7.75
CA LYS A 385 10.49 -0.36 7.57
C LYS A 385 10.97 -0.68 6.15
N GLU A 386 10.32 -1.62 5.45
CA GLU A 386 10.58 -1.88 4.03
C GLU A 386 10.32 -0.63 3.17
N ALA A 387 9.34 0.19 3.56
CA ALA A 387 9.02 1.44 2.89
C ALA A 387 9.86 2.63 3.39
N TYR A 388 10.29 2.58 4.64
CA TYR A 388 10.94 3.69 5.33
C TYR A 388 12.17 3.22 6.12
N ASP A 389 13.35 3.18 5.49
CA ASP A 389 14.61 2.73 6.09
C ASP A 389 14.96 3.46 7.39
N PHE A 390 14.49 4.70 7.54
CA PHE A 390 14.72 5.53 8.73
C PHE A 390 13.83 5.16 9.93
N LEU A 391 12.83 4.28 9.77
CA LEU A 391 11.82 4.03 10.80
C LEU A 391 12.44 3.40 12.06
N GLY A 392 12.14 3.99 13.22
CA GLY A 392 12.40 3.42 14.54
C GLY A 392 11.13 2.87 15.19
N GLY A 393 11.29 1.98 16.15
CA GLY A 393 10.14 1.42 16.86
C GLY A 393 10.45 1.00 18.29
N VAL A 394 9.44 1.08 19.15
CA VAL A 394 9.47 0.56 20.52
C VAL A 394 8.27 -0.34 20.72
N ILE A 395 8.51 -1.55 21.21
CA ILE A 395 7.48 -2.46 21.72
C ILE A 395 7.66 -2.49 23.24
N LEU A 396 6.63 -2.13 23.99
CA LEU A 396 6.63 -2.26 25.45
C LEU A 396 5.41 -3.10 25.85
N ILE A 397 5.67 -4.27 26.43
CA ILE A 397 4.66 -5.27 26.79
C ILE A 397 4.66 -5.56 28.29
N ASP A 398 3.55 -6.09 28.75
CA ASP A 398 3.44 -6.67 30.07
C ASP A 398 4.34 -7.89 30.24
N ARG A 399 4.74 -8.15 31.47
CA ARG A 399 5.56 -9.32 31.80
C ARG A 399 4.84 -10.62 31.43
N SER A 400 5.44 -11.39 30.54
CA SER A 400 4.95 -12.71 30.16
C SER A 400 6.09 -13.73 30.07
N PRO A 401 5.96 -14.90 30.72
CA PRO A 401 6.97 -15.96 30.62
C PRO A 401 7.00 -16.62 29.23
N ASN A 402 5.97 -16.37 28.41
CA ASN A 402 5.79 -17.05 27.13
C ASN A 402 6.50 -16.34 25.96
N TYR A 403 7.04 -15.14 26.16
CA TYR A 403 7.66 -14.38 25.09
C TYR A 403 9.14 -14.10 25.37
N LYS A 404 9.96 -14.38 24.36
CA LYS A 404 11.36 -13.93 24.34
C LYS A 404 11.43 -12.62 23.59
N LEU A 405 11.95 -11.60 24.27
CA LEU A 405 12.29 -10.33 23.64
C LEU A 405 13.48 -10.56 22.70
N SER A 406 13.44 -9.91 21.54
CA SER A 406 14.56 -9.93 20.61
C SER A 406 15.60 -8.88 21.02
N THR A 407 16.86 -9.29 21.13
CA THR A 407 17.99 -8.39 21.37
C THR A 407 18.71 -7.98 20.09
N ALA A 408 18.19 -8.39 18.93
CA ALA A 408 18.99 -8.50 17.69
C ALA A 408 18.96 -7.29 16.77
N GLU A 409 18.03 -6.31 16.93
CA GLU A 409 17.92 -5.21 15.96
C GLU A 409 17.87 -3.83 16.61
N SER A 410 18.81 -2.97 16.22
CA SER A 410 18.94 -1.60 16.73
C SER A 410 17.78 -0.65 16.39
N ALA A 411 16.96 -0.98 15.38
CA ALA A 411 15.87 -0.14 14.91
C ALA A 411 14.53 -0.42 15.60
N LEU A 412 14.33 -1.62 16.18
CA LEU A 412 13.17 -2.00 16.96
C LEU A 412 13.62 -2.42 18.35
N VAL A 413 13.30 -1.61 19.35
CA VAL A 413 13.61 -1.88 20.74
C VAL A 413 12.43 -2.57 21.39
N GLU A 414 12.68 -3.75 21.98
CA GLU A 414 11.66 -4.54 22.65
C GLU A 414 11.87 -4.50 24.17
N LEU A 415 10.85 -4.08 24.89
CA LEU A 415 10.86 -3.87 26.32
C LEU A 415 9.71 -4.65 26.96
N ALA A 416 9.91 -5.07 28.19
CA ALA A 416 8.86 -5.59 29.05
C ALA A 416 8.96 -4.99 30.44
N TRP A 417 7.84 -4.94 31.13
CA TRP A 417 7.80 -4.58 32.54
C TRP A 417 8.38 -5.72 33.40
N THR A 418 9.05 -5.37 34.51
CA THR A 418 9.51 -6.37 35.48
C THR A 418 8.38 -6.78 36.43
N ARG A 419 7.45 -5.89 36.74
CA ARG A 419 6.17 -6.22 37.37
C ARG A 419 5.19 -6.76 36.35
N ARG A 420 4.05 -7.27 36.81
CA ARG A 420 3.06 -7.96 35.97
C ARG A 420 2.55 -7.10 34.81
N GLU A 421 2.22 -5.84 35.08
CA GLU A 421 1.67 -4.86 34.13
C GLU A 421 2.01 -3.43 34.58
N ILE A 422 1.77 -2.45 33.73
CA ILE A 422 2.08 -1.03 34.01
C ILE A 422 1.29 -0.50 35.22
N GLU A 423 0.07 -0.97 35.45
CA GLU A 423 -0.76 -0.58 36.57
C GLU A 423 -0.15 -0.92 37.95
N ASN A 424 0.72 -1.91 38.00
CA ASN A 424 1.45 -2.21 39.26
C ASN A 424 2.30 -1.05 39.75
N TYR A 425 2.69 -0.11 38.89
CA TYR A 425 3.48 1.08 39.22
C TYR A 425 2.60 2.25 39.68
N LEU A 426 1.27 2.17 39.48
CA LEU A 426 0.28 3.11 40.00
C LEU A 426 -0.27 2.70 41.37
N CYS A 427 -0.24 1.40 41.63
CA CYS A 427 -0.97 0.79 42.74
C CYS A 427 -0.10 0.71 43.98
N THR A 428 -0.10 1.78 44.76
CA THR A 428 0.49 1.80 46.11
C THR A 428 -0.53 2.31 47.15
N PRO A 429 -0.40 1.91 48.46
CA PRO A 429 -1.30 2.38 49.48
C PRO A 429 -1.39 3.92 49.55
N GLU A 430 -0.25 4.58 49.44
CA GLU A 430 -0.14 6.04 49.52
C GLU A 430 -0.92 6.73 48.39
N VAL A 431 -0.85 6.20 47.17
CA VAL A 431 -1.56 6.73 46.02
C VAL A 431 -3.07 6.59 46.17
N LEU A 432 -3.54 5.41 46.60
CA LEU A 432 -4.97 5.16 46.78
C LEU A 432 -5.53 6.02 47.94
N LEU A 433 -4.79 6.19 49.01
CA LEU A 433 -5.20 7.05 50.13
C LEU A 433 -5.24 8.53 49.72
N ARG A 434 -4.24 8.98 48.95
CA ARG A 434 -4.18 10.35 48.44
C ARG A 434 -5.31 10.63 47.43
N PHE A 435 -5.68 9.63 46.63
CA PHE A 435 -6.86 9.70 45.80
C PHE A 435 -8.14 9.87 46.66
N ALA A 436 -8.31 9.07 47.71
CA ALA A 436 -9.48 9.11 48.57
C ALA A 436 -9.55 10.37 49.46
N SER A 437 -8.42 11.04 49.69
CA SER A 437 -8.38 12.29 50.46
C SER A 437 -9.16 13.42 49.81
N GLN A 438 -9.35 13.39 48.47
CA GLN A 438 -10.19 14.35 47.76
C GLN A 438 -11.66 14.30 48.18
N ASP A 439 -12.11 13.12 48.57
CA ASP A 439 -13.49 12.88 49.04
C ASP A 439 -13.59 12.86 50.58
N HIS A 440 -12.50 13.17 51.30
CA HIS A 440 -12.37 13.02 52.74
C HIS A 440 -12.71 11.60 53.26
N ALA A 441 -12.37 10.58 52.46
CA ALA A 441 -12.81 9.19 52.68
C ALA A 441 -11.62 8.20 52.79
N GLU A 442 -10.49 8.64 53.34
CA GLU A 442 -9.26 7.83 53.47
C GLU A 442 -9.48 6.54 54.28
N GLU A 443 -10.25 6.60 55.38
CA GLU A 443 -10.55 5.44 56.22
C GLU A 443 -11.43 4.42 55.46
N THR A 444 -12.33 4.91 54.62
CA THR A 444 -13.14 4.05 53.76
C THR A 444 -12.28 3.31 52.73
N MET A 445 -11.27 4.01 52.17
CA MET A 445 -10.32 3.42 51.25
C MET A 445 -9.43 2.37 51.96
N LYS A 446 -8.94 2.66 53.15
CA LYS A 446 -8.16 1.68 53.96
C LYS A 446 -8.97 0.41 54.19
N SER A 447 -10.21 0.55 54.65
CA SER A 447 -11.11 -0.58 54.88
C SER A 447 -11.35 -1.42 53.60
N ALA A 448 -11.54 -0.74 52.46
CA ALA A 448 -11.70 -1.42 51.19
C ALA A 448 -10.44 -2.21 50.79
N ILE A 449 -9.25 -1.62 50.93
CA ILE A 449 -7.96 -2.26 50.66
C ILE A 449 -7.76 -3.49 51.55
N GLU A 450 -7.97 -3.35 52.88
CA GLU A 450 -7.82 -4.45 53.82
C GLU A 450 -8.77 -5.61 53.52
N LYS A 451 -10.02 -5.29 53.22
CA LYS A 451 -11.03 -6.29 52.86
C LYS A 451 -10.63 -7.08 51.62
N ILE A 452 -10.18 -6.42 50.57
CA ILE A 452 -9.81 -7.08 49.30
C ILE A 452 -8.52 -7.87 49.49
N ASN A 453 -7.49 -7.37 50.17
CA ASN A 453 -6.28 -8.12 50.46
C ASN A 453 -6.56 -9.38 51.30
N SER A 454 -7.45 -9.28 52.31
CA SER A 454 -7.87 -10.45 53.08
C SER A 454 -8.59 -11.48 52.22
N ALA A 455 -9.41 -11.05 51.27
CA ALA A 455 -10.06 -11.94 50.32
C ALA A 455 -9.04 -12.62 49.39
N LEU A 456 -8.05 -11.90 48.87
CA LEU A 456 -6.98 -12.47 48.01
C LEU A 456 -6.18 -13.51 48.81
N THR A 457 -5.81 -13.22 50.07
CA THR A 457 -5.11 -14.16 50.95
C THR A 457 -5.94 -15.44 51.17
N THR A 458 -7.24 -15.30 51.42
CA THR A 458 -8.15 -16.43 51.59
C THR A 458 -8.21 -17.32 50.32
N LEU A 459 -8.08 -16.71 49.13
CA LEU A 459 -8.05 -17.41 47.86
C LEU A 459 -6.65 -17.91 47.46
N SER A 460 -5.67 -17.81 48.37
CA SER A 460 -4.26 -18.15 48.11
C SER A 460 -3.67 -17.40 46.90
N LYS A 461 -4.17 -16.21 46.62
CA LYS A 461 -3.61 -15.28 45.64
C LYS A 461 -2.63 -14.33 46.31
N PRO A 462 -1.62 -13.82 45.56
CA PRO A 462 -0.75 -12.76 46.06
C PRO A 462 -1.57 -11.49 46.36
N ASP A 463 -1.08 -10.68 47.28
CA ASP A 463 -1.72 -9.41 47.68
C ASP A 463 -1.71 -8.38 46.54
N GLY A 464 -2.43 -7.28 46.72
CA GLY A 464 -2.56 -6.22 45.71
C GLY A 464 -1.25 -5.47 45.40
N TRP A 465 -0.22 -5.62 46.27
CA TRP A 465 1.07 -4.94 46.12
C TRP A 465 2.14 -5.81 45.47
N SER A 466 1.84 -7.10 45.32
CA SER A 466 2.77 -8.05 44.71
C SER A 466 3.04 -7.72 43.23
N SER A 467 4.30 -7.85 42.84
CA SER A 467 4.70 -7.74 41.44
C SER A 467 4.07 -8.79 40.51
N GLU A 468 3.49 -9.86 41.10
CA GLU A 468 2.83 -10.96 40.38
C GLU A 468 1.34 -10.73 40.20
N THR A 469 0.73 -9.81 40.94
CA THR A 469 -0.72 -9.57 40.87
C THR A 469 -1.08 -8.80 39.62
N LYS A 470 -2.10 -9.26 38.89
CA LYS A 470 -2.68 -8.48 37.80
C LYS A 470 -3.63 -7.43 38.38
N VAL A 471 -3.07 -6.26 38.71
CA VAL A 471 -3.72 -5.23 39.52
C VAL A 471 -4.95 -4.66 38.83
N SER A 472 -4.87 -4.54 37.50
CA SER A 472 -5.96 -4.01 36.66
C SER A 472 -7.20 -4.91 36.63
N ASP A 473 -7.08 -6.20 36.93
CA ASP A 473 -8.18 -7.15 36.89
C ASP A 473 -8.50 -7.71 38.29
N ASP A 474 -7.50 -8.05 39.09
CA ASP A 474 -7.67 -8.78 40.35
C ASP A 474 -7.75 -7.88 41.58
N PHE A 475 -7.32 -6.64 41.52
CA PHE A 475 -7.24 -5.76 42.72
C PHE A 475 -7.98 -4.42 42.58
N LEU A 476 -7.53 -3.52 41.72
CA LEU A 476 -8.08 -2.17 41.63
C LEU A 476 -9.60 -2.13 41.35
N PRO A 477 -10.18 -2.92 40.45
CA PRO A 477 -11.62 -2.92 40.24
C PRO A 477 -12.42 -3.30 41.48
N LEU A 478 -11.87 -4.25 42.26
CA LEU A 478 -12.52 -4.72 43.47
C LEU A 478 -12.43 -3.68 44.60
N VAL A 479 -11.23 -3.06 44.80
CA VAL A 479 -11.03 -1.99 45.78
C VAL A 479 -11.95 -0.81 45.48
N PHE A 480 -12.01 -0.33 44.22
CA PHE A 480 -12.89 0.78 43.87
C PHE A 480 -14.37 0.43 43.93
N SER A 481 -14.75 -0.81 43.64
CA SER A 481 -16.12 -1.27 43.83
C SER A 481 -16.55 -1.24 45.28
N GLU A 482 -15.69 -1.71 46.20
CA GLU A 482 -15.93 -1.67 47.64
C GLU A 482 -15.94 -0.23 48.19
N TYR A 483 -14.97 0.59 47.77
CA TYR A 483 -14.85 1.99 48.15
C TYR A 483 -16.09 2.79 47.78
N TYR A 484 -16.50 2.81 46.53
CA TYR A 484 -17.68 3.54 46.08
C TYR A 484 -18.99 2.94 46.60
N GLY A 485 -19.02 1.61 46.78
CA GLY A 485 -20.16 0.92 47.40
C GLY A 485 -20.36 1.37 48.86
N SER A 486 -19.28 1.51 49.63
CA SER A 486 -19.32 2.02 50.99
C SER A 486 -19.73 3.49 51.09
N LEU A 487 -19.37 4.29 50.09
CA LEU A 487 -19.78 5.70 49.94
C LEU A 487 -21.18 5.87 49.36
N GLN A 488 -21.84 4.79 48.95
CA GLN A 488 -23.14 4.81 48.28
C GLN A 488 -23.18 5.73 47.04
N THR A 489 -22.07 5.78 46.28
CA THR A 489 -21.88 6.60 45.10
C THR A 489 -21.55 5.75 43.89
N VAL A 490 -21.69 6.34 42.68
CA VAL A 490 -21.38 5.65 41.45
C VAL A 490 -19.88 5.45 41.30
N ASN A 491 -19.44 4.22 41.01
CA ASN A 491 -18.04 3.93 40.73
C ASN A 491 -17.57 4.64 39.45
N ARG A 492 -16.61 5.58 39.61
CA ARG A 492 -16.03 6.37 38.51
C ARG A 492 -14.67 5.83 38.04
N MET A 493 -14.10 4.85 38.76
CA MET A 493 -12.78 4.29 38.51
C MET A 493 -12.92 2.93 37.80
N ALA A 494 -13.36 2.96 36.55
CA ALA A 494 -13.26 1.81 35.65
C ALA A 494 -11.81 1.65 35.12
N LYS A 495 -11.44 0.48 34.62
CA LYS A 495 -10.09 0.16 34.11
C LYS A 495 -9.50 1.28 33.22
N ARG A 496 -10.29 1.82 32.30
CA ARG A 496 -9.91 2.93 31.40
C ARG A 496 -9.56 4.25 32.13
N ALA A 497 -9.87 4.37 33.42
CA ALA A 497 -9.64 5.58 34.20
C ALA A 497 -8.45 5.43 35.19
N PHE A 498 -7.78 4.27 35.23
CA PHE A 498 -6.67 4.06 36.18
C PHE A 498 -5.48 4.99 35.97
N HIS A 499 -5.27 5.49 34.74
CA HIS A 499 -4.27 6.53 34.45
C HIS A 499 -4.40 7.79 35.36
N ILE A 500 -5.61 8.07 35.88
CA ILE A 500 -5.86 9.19 36.80
C ILE A 500 -5.04 9.03 38.08
N LEU A 501 -4.80 7.79 38.54
CA LEU A 501 -4.02 7.52 39.74
C LEU A 501 -2.58 8.04 39.64
N ALA A 502 -2.00 8.08 38.44
CA ALA A 502 -0.67 8.63 38.22
C ALA A 502 -0.55 10.10 38.65
N GLY A 503 -1.66 10.86 38.58
CA GLY A 503 -1.71 12.25 39.06
C GLY A 503 -1.60 12.40 40.57
N TYR A 504 -1.73 11.32 41.33
CA TYR A 504 -1.62 11.28 42.79
C TYR A 504 -0.28 10.73 43.27
N ILE A 505 0.61 10.34 42.35
CA ILE A 505 1.99 9.90 42.68
C ILE A 505 2.90 11.12 42.79
N GLN A 506 3.77 11.14 43.79
CA GLN A 506 4.84 12.16 43.85
C GLN A 506 6.01 11.72 42.95
N PRO A 507 6.77 12.66 42.34
CA PRO A 507 7.93 12.33 41.51
C PRO A 507 8.93 11.38 42.18
N SER A 508 9.14 11.52 43.48
CA SER A 508 10.05 10.67 44.26
C SER A 508 9.54 9.27 44.55
N GLU A 509 8.25 9.01 44.32
CA GLU A 509 7.60 7.70 44.54
C GLU A 509 7.54 6.87 43.24
N ILE A 510 7.83 7.50 42.08
CA ILE A 510 7.81 6.78 40.79
C ILE A 510 9.00 5.82 40.76
N ASP A 511 8.70 4.56 40.45
CA ASP A 511 9.70 3.50 40.33
C ASP A 511 10.74 3.88 39.25
N PRO A 512 12.04 3.75 39.51
CA PRO A 512 13.09 4.03 38.52
C PRO A 512 12.93 3.33 37.20
N GLU A 513 12.33 2.15 37.17
CA GLU A 513 12.04 1.42 35.92
C GLU A 513 11.15 2.22 34.97
N VAL A 514 10.16 2.95 35.48
CA VAL A 514 9.30 3.81 34.67
C VAL A 514 10.13 4.89 33.96
N THR A 515 11.05 5.53 34.67
CA THR A 515 11.96 6.53 34.08
C THR A 515 12.86 5.89 33.02
N GLU A 516 13.42 4.71 33.30
CA GLU A 516 14.25 3.97 32.34
C GLU A 516 13.50 3.67 31.06
N LYS A 517 12.23 3.19 31.12
CA LYS A 517 11.42 2.93 29.93
C LYS A 517 11.10 4.21 29.15
N LEU A 518 10.81 5.31 29.85
CA LEU A 518 10.61 6.62 29.20
C LEU A 518 11.88 7.12 28.50
N ASP A 519 13.06 6.95 29.11
CA ASP A 519 14.35 7.30 28.50
C ASP A 519 14.61 6.49 27.22
N GLN A 520 14.32 5.18 27.25
CA GLN A 520 14.47 4.32 26.08
C GLN A 520 13.53 4.73 24.94
N ILE A 521 12.28 5.12 25.25
CA ILE A 521 11.32 5.66 24.25
C ILE A 521 11.88 6.96 23.64
N VAL A 522 12.39 7.87 24.47
CA VAL A 522 13.00 9.13 24.00
C VAL A 522 14.18 8.85 23.09
N THR A 523 15.08 7.95 23.49
CA THR A 523 16.29 7.59 22.72
C THR A 523 15.93 7.11 21.32
N VAL A 524 14.93 6.23 21.18
CA VAL A 524 14.49 5.73 19.86
C VAL A 524 13.85 6.85 19.05
N ALA A 525 12.95 7.63 19.63
CA ALA A 525 12.27 8.70 18.92
C ALA A 525 13.24 9.78 18.41
N GLU A 526 14.24 10.16 19.22
CA GLU A 526 15.26 11.16 18.85
C GLU A 526 16.25 10.63 17.80
N SER A 527 16.58 9.34 17.85
CA SER A 527 17.53 8.73 16.89
C SER A 527 17.07 8.79 15.43
N VAL A 528 15.76 8.94 15.20
CA VAL A 528 15.12 8.96 13.86
C VAL A 528 14.61 10.34 13.44
N GLN A 529 14.71 11.34 14.32
CA GLN A 529 14.40 12.72 13.95
C GLN A 529 15.51 13.27 13.05
N LEU A 530 15.13 14.07 12.03
CA LEU A 530 16.13 14.80 11.24
C LEU A 530 16.87 15.75 12.16
N PRO A 531 18.21 15.91 11.99
CA PRO A 531 18.88 17.04 12.60
C PRO A 531 18.11 18.30 12.15
N THR A 532 17.64 19.07 13.11
CA THR A 532 17.04 20.38 12.82
C THR A 532 18.04 21.17 12.00
N ALA A 533 17.67 21.45 10.73
CA ALA A 533 18.47 22.22 9.78
C ALA A 533 18.67 23.66 10.24
#